data_a8f132288fdc9bc01c0fa20686100eda
#
_entry.id   a8f132288fdc9bc01c0fa20686100eda
#
_cell.length_a   1.000
_cell.length_b   1.000
_cell.length_c   1.000
_cell.angle_alpha   90.00
_cell.angle_beta   90.00
_cell.angle_gamma   90.00
#
_symmetry.space_group_name_H-M   'P 1'
#
loop_
_entity.id
_entity.type
_entity.pdbx_description
1 polymer ?
#
loop_
_entity_poly.entity_id
_entity_poly.type
_entity_poly.pdbx_seq_one_letter_code
_entity_poly.pdbx_strand_id
1 'polypeptide(L)'
;MLRNRVIRSAAFENMAYGNSPSQELTDYHTAVARGGVGMTTVAYAAVAESGLSFDGQLWMREEIVPGLRKLTDSVHSYGAK
;
A
#
# COMPACT_ATOMS: atom_id res chain seq x y z
N MET A 1 7.28 -2.60 -17.00
CA MET A 1 7.81 -3.99 -16.87
C MET A 1 8.27 -4.23 -15.45
N LEU A 2 8.00 -5.42 -14.92
CA LEU A 2 8.51 -5.82 -13.61
C LEU A 2 9.94 -6.32 -13.73
N ARG A 3 10.75 -6.08 -12.68
CA ARG A 3 12.15 -6.54 -12.66
C ARG A 3 12.27 -8.06 -12.50
N ASN A 4 11.23 -8.73 -12.01
CA ASN A 4 11.18 -10.18 -11.90
C ASN A 4 9.72 -10.63 -11.79
N ARG A 5 9.51 -11.95 -11.63
CA ARG A 5 8.15 -12.55 -11.60
C ARG A 5 7.59 -12.73 -10.19
N VAL A 6 8.26 -12.22 -9.17
CA VAL A 6 7.77 -12.34 -7.79
C VAL A 6 6.82 -11.20 -7.50
N ILE A 7 5.58 -11.53 -7.22
CA ILE A 7 4.53 -10.56 -6.91
C ILE A 7 3.96 -10.92 -5.54
N ARG A 8 4.01 -9.95 -4.61
CA ARG A 8 3.32 -10.12 -3.35
C ARG A 8 1.85 -9.81 -3.58
N SER A 9 1.00 -10.82 -3.42
CA SER A 9 -0.44 -10.63 -3.56
C SER A 9 -0.99 -9.82 -2.39
N ALA A 10 -2.17 -9.22 -2.59
CA ALA A 10 -2.83 -8.47 -1.55
C ALA A 10 -3.13 -9.38 -0.35
N ALA A 11 -2.83 -8.88 0.85
CA ALA A 11 -3.07 -9.60 2.09
C ALA A 11 -3.54 -8.62 3.15
N PHE A 12 -4.31 -9.08 4.12
CA PHE A 12 -4.84 -8.24 5.18
C PHE A 12 -3.69 -7.56 5.93
N GLU A 13 -3.68 -6.23 5.99
CA GLU A 13 -2.61 -5.44 6.59
C GLU A 13 -3.05 -4.69 7.85
N ASN A 14 -4.23 -4.09 7.81
CA ASN A 14 -4.80 -3.36 8.96
C ASN A 14 -3.83 -2.29 9.50
N MET A 15 -3.17 -1.57 8.61
CA MET A 15 -2.14 -0.60 8.98
C MET A 15 -2.47 0.85 8.62
N ALA A 16 -3.68 1.12 8.12
CA ALA A 16 -4.09 2.48 7.84
C ALA A 16 -4.39 3.21 9.16
N TYR A 17 -4.18 4.51 9.17
CA TYR A 17 -4.52 5.38 10.28
C TYR A 17 -5.47 6.46 9.77
N GLY A 18 -6.62 6.60 10.40
CA GLY A 18 -7.65 7.51 9.91
C GLY A 18 -8.10 7.17 8.49
N ASN A 19 -8.10 5.87 8.15
CA ASN A 19 -8.42 5.35 6.81
C ASN A 19 -7.53 5.91 5.71
N SER A 20 -6.32 6.33 6.09
CA SER A 20 -5.28 6.87 5.20
C SER A 20 -4.01 6.06 5.33
N PRO A 21 -3.12 6.09 4.32
CA PRO A 21 -1.83 5.41 4.44
C PRO A 21 -1.04 5.96 5.63
N SER A 22 -0.56 5.06 6.47
CA SER A 22 0.29 5.39 7.62
C SER A 22 1.76 5.21 7.27
N GLN A 23 2.65 5.72 8.11
CA GLN A 23 4.08 5.45 7.99
C GLN A 23 4.35 3.95 8.12
N GLU A 24 3.62 3.28 9.01
CA GLU A 24 3.73 1.83 9.19
C GLU A 24 3.43 1.07 7.90
N LEU A 25 2.35 1.46 7.20
CA LEU A 25 1.98 0.84 5.92
C LEU A 25 3.06 1.09 4.87
N THR A 26 3.56 2.33 4.78
CA THR A 26 4.63 2.68 3.85
C THR A 26 5.90 1.87 4.15
N ASP A 27 6.29 1.77 5.42
CA ASP A 27 7.46 1.01 5.83
C ASP A 27 7.32 -0.49 5.51
N TYR A 28 6.13 -1.03 5.69
CA TYR A 28 5.85 -2.43 5.38
C TYR A 28 6.08 -2.73 3.89
N HIS A 29 5.48 -1.94 3.01
CA HIS A 29 5.63 -2.15 1.57
C HIS A 29 7.04 -1.82 1.09
N THR A 30 7.69 -0.84 1.71
CA THR A 30 9.09 -0.50 1.42
C THR A 30 10.02 -1.66 1.76
N ALA A 31 9.80 -2.31 2.90
CA ALA A 31 10.59 -3.48 3.30
C ALA A 31 10.41 -4.64 2.33
N VAL A 32 9.19 -4.87 1.86
CA VAL A 32 8.90 -5.90 0.85
C VAL A 32 9.62 -5.58 -0.46
N ALA A 33 9.57 -4.32 -0.91
CA ALA A 33 10.24 -3.88 -2.12
C ALA A 33 11.76 -4.04 -2.00
N ARG A 34 12.33 -3.64 -0.88
CA ARG A 34 13.76 -3.77 -0.61
C ARG A 34 14.20 -5.25 -0.58
N GLY A 35 13.29 -6.14 -0.18
CA GLY A 35 13.53 -7.58 -0.20
C GLY A 35 13.62 -8.20 -1.58
N GLY A 36 13.24 -7.48 -2.65
CA GLY A 36 13.51 -7.89 -4.02
C GLY A 36 12.29 -8.26 -4.86
N VAL A 37 11.06 -8.13 -4.37
CA VAL A 37 9.87 -8.45 -5.18
C VAL A 37 9.77 -7.54 -6.40
N GLY A 38 9.17 -8.04 -7.48
CA GLY A 38 8.88 -7.22 -8.66
C GLY A 38 7.70 -6.29 -8.43
N MET A 39 6.74 -6.70 -7.63
CA MET A 39 5.54 -5.90 -7.35
C MET A 39 4.97 -6.25 -5.98
N THR A 40 4.43 -5.27 -5.30
CA THR A 40 3.64 -5.47 -4.08
C THR A 40 2.24 -4.87 -4.27
N THR A 41 1.26 -5.43 -3.59
CA THR A 41 -0.13 -5.00 -3.73
C THR A 41 -0.67 -4.55 -2.38
N VAL A 42 -1.12 -3.29 -2.32
CA VAL A 42 -1.78 -2.75 -1.13
C VAL A 42 -3.18 -3.36 -1.02
N ALA A 43 -3.57 -3.77 0.18
CA ALA A 43 -4.80 -4.50 0.39
C ALA A 43 -5.85 -3.69 1.14
N TYR A 44 -7.10 -4.07 0.94
CA TYR A 44 -8.27 -3.59 1.69
C TYR A 44 -8.45 -2.09 1.63
N ALA A 45 -8.78 -1.60 0.45
CA ALA A 45 -9.17 -0.20 0.27
C ALA A 45 -10.65 -0.14 -0.10
N ALA A 46 -11.46 0.52 0.72
CA ALA A 46 -12.86 0.74 0.42
C ALA A 46 -13.01 1.83 -0.63
N VAL A 47 -13.92 1.64 -1.57
CA VAL A 47 -14.22 2.64 -2.61
C VAL A 47 -15.12 3.74 -2.06
N ALA A 48 -15.97 3.40 -1.09
CA ALA A 48 -16.89 4.33 -0.44
C ALA A 48 -16.86 4.12 1.06
N GLU A 49 -17.26 5.13 1.83
CA GLU A 49 -17.29 5.06 3.28
C GLU A 49 -18.11 3.86 3.77
N SER A 50 -19.23 3.58 3.10
CA SER A 50 -20.08 2.45 3.46
C SER A 50 -19.41 1.09 3.27
N GLY A 51 -18.30 1.02 2.57
CA GLY A 51 -17.52 -0.21 2.40
C GLY A 51 -16.48 -0.46 3.46
N LEU A 52 -16.32 0.45 4.42
CA LEU A 52 -15.37 0.28 5.51
C LEU A 52 -15.83 -0.82 6.46
N SER A 53 -14.92 -1.75 6.77
CA SER A 53 -15.21 -2.91 7.63
C SER A 53 -14.40 -2.90 8.92
N PHE A 54 -13.32 -2.13 8.99
CA PHE A 54 -12.44 -2.06 10.17
C PHE A 54 -11.61 -0.78 10.14
N ASP A 55 -11.10 -0.37 11.30
CA ASP A 55 -10.45 0.93 11.46
C ASP A 55 -9.15 1.07 10.67
N GLY A 56 -8.41 -0.01 10.52
CA GLY A 56 -7.13 0.00 9.79
C GLY A 56 -7.26 -0.13 8.28
N GLN A 57 -8.45 0.00 7.73
CA GLN A 57 -8.71 -0.07 6.30
C GLN A 57 -8.53 1.28 5.63
N LEU A 58 -8.01 1.27 4.41
CA LEU A 58 -7.95 2.48 3.58
C LEU A 58 -9.34 2.82 3.04
N TRP A 59 -9.59 4.09 2.87
CA TRP A 59 -10.78 4.58 2.17
C TRP A 59 -10.31 5.46 1.02
N MET A 60 -10.57 5.02 -0.22
CA MET A 60 -10.13 5.69 -1.45
C MET A 60 -10.86 7.00 -1.64
N ARG A 61 -10.16 8.11 -1.44
CA ARG A 61 -10.65 9.46 -1.64
C ARG A 61 -9.46 10.38 -1.93
N GLU A 62 -9.76 11.60 -2.35
CA GLU A 62 -8.72 12.54 -2.77
C GLU A 62 -7.69 12.82 -1.67
N GLU A 63 -8.13 12.87 -0.43
CA GLU A 63 -7.28 13.22 0.72
C GLU A 63 -6.14 12.23 0.95
N ILE A 64 -6.27 10.99 0.49
CA ILE A 64 -5.23 9.97 0.71
C ILE A 64 -4.19 9.93 -0.41
N VAL A 65 -4.40 10.69 -1.50
CA VAL A 65 -3.48 10.66 -2.66
C VAL A 65 -2.04 11.02 -2.27
N PRO A 66 -1.78 12.07 -1.47
CA PRO A 66 -0.40 12.38 -1.07
C PRO A 66 0.27 11.22 -0.31
N GLY A 67 -0.47 10.56 0.57
CA GLY A 67 0.05 9.41 1.32
C GLY A 67 0.33 8.21 0.43
N LEU A 68 -0.56 7.94 -0.53
CA LEU A 68 -0.34 6.88 -1.51
C LEU A 68 0.86 7.17 -2.40
N ARG A 69 1.04 8.42 -2.80
CA ARG A 69 2.20 8.83 -3.60
C ARG A 69 3.50 8.61 -2.84
N LYS A 70 3.53 8.98 -1.55
CA LYS A 70 4.69 8.73 -0.69
C LYS A 70 5.02 7.24 -0.64
N LEU A 71 3.99 6.40 -0.48
CA LEU A 71 4.15 4.95 -0.44
C LEU A 71 4.70 4.43 -1.77
N THR A 72 4.08 4.81 -2.88
CA THR A 72 4.49 4.33 -4.21
C THR A 72 5.88 4.81 -4.57
N ASP A 73 6.22 6.06 -4.25
CA ASP A 73 7.56 6.59 -4.52
C ASP A 73 8.62 5.80 -3.75
N SER A 74 8.33 5.47 -2.50
CA SER A 74 9.25 4.66 -1.69
C SER A 74 9.44 3.27 -2.28
N VAL A 75 8.37 2.60 -2.68
CA VAL A 75 8.41 1.28 -3.31
C VAL A 75 9.19 1.35 -4.62
N HIS A 76 8.90 2.35 -5.45
CA HIS A 76 9.57 2.52 -6.75
C HIS A 76 11.06 2.79 -6.59
N SER A 77 11.47 3.45 -5.51
CA SER A 77 12.89 3.76 -5.27
C SER A 77 13.73 2.49 -5.10
N TYR A 78 13.10 1.37 -4.75
CA TYR A 78 13.78 0.07 -4.65
C TYR A 78 13.56 -0.81 -5.89
N GLY A 79 12.96 -0.26 -6.95
CA GLY A 79 12.80 -0.97 -8.22
C GLY A 79 11.57 -1.85 -8.34
N ALA A 80 10.70 -1.89 -7.33
CA ALA A 80 9.43 -2.62 -7.39
C ALA A 80 8.29 -1.73 -7.92
N LYS A 81 7.17 -2.35 -8.27
CA LYS A 81 5.94 -1.67 -8.69
C LYS A 81 4.84 -1.89 -7.65
#